data_583721e0c76f697575a83a3ee3503810
#
_entry.id   583721e0c76f697575a83a3ee3503810
#
_cell.length_a   1.000
_cell.length_b   1.000
_cell.length_c   1.000
_cell.angle_alpha   90.00
_cell.angle_beta   90.00
_cell.angle_gamma   90.00
#
_symmetry.space_group_name_H-M   'P 1'
#
loop_
_entity.id
_entity.type
_entity.pdbx_description
1 polymer ?
#
loop_
_entity_poly.entity_id
_entity_poly.type
_entity_poly.pdbx_seq_one_letter_code
_entity_poly.pdbx_strand_id
1 'polypeptide(L)'
;MKGGDYRSREENVYRLAEVSANIIDQCVAQGVPFARDYGGLLDNRSFGGVLVSRTFYAKGQTGQQLLLGAYSAMNRQIARGKIKMYNRHEMLDVVLVDGKARGIITRNLVNLSLIHI
;
A
#
# COMPACT_ATOMS: atom_id res chain seq x y z
N MET A 1 16.54 11.46 2.71
CA MET A 1 17.69 11.52 1.78
C MET A 1 18.79 10.53 2.18
N LYS A 2 19.45 10.69 3.34
CA LYS A 2 20.58 9.83 3.77
C LYS A 2 20.26 8.33 3.76
N GLY A 3 19.09 7.90 4.22
CA GLY A 3 18.69 6.48 4.21
C GLY A 3 18.52 5.86 2.82
N GLY A 4 18.37 6.66 1.79
CA GLY A 4 18.32 6.24 0.38
C GLY A 4 19.62 6.52 -0.37
N ASP A 5 20.72 6.76 0.37
CA ASP A 5 22.04 7.05 -0.20
C ASP A 5 22.03 8.21 -1.21
N TYR A 6 21.18 9.20 -0.95
CA TYR A 6 20.99 10.40 -1.78
C TYR A 6 20.58 10.14 -3.25
N ARG A 7 20.05 8.95 -3.55
CA ARG A 7 19.61 8.55 -4.90
C ARG A 7 18.14 8.86 -5.20
N SER A 8 17.36 9.13 -4.17
CA SER A 8 15.93 9.43 -4.32
C SER A 8 15.71 10.88 -4.76
N ARG A 9 14.62 11.12 -5.47
CA ARG A 9 14.17 12.49 -5.80
C ARG A 9 13.71 13.20 -4.55
N GLU A 10 14.19 14.40 -4.32
CA GLU A 10 13.96 15.18 -3.09
C GLU A 10 12.47 15.48 -2.87
N GLU A 11 11.76 15.85 -3.92
CA GLU A 11 10.33 16.15 -3.84
C GLU A 11 9.52 14.94 -3.35
N ASN A 12 9.85 13.73 -3.83
CA ASN A 12 9.17 12.51 -3.40
C ASN A 12 9.47 12.20 -1.93
N VAL A 13 10.72 12.38 -1.49
CA VAL A 13 11.10 12.16 -0.09
C VAL A 13 10.43 13.19 0.83
N TYR A 14 10.39 14.45 0.42
CA TYR A 14 9.70 15.51 1.15
C TYR A 14 8.20 15.19 1.28
N ARG A 15 7.56 14.84 0.18
CA ARG A 15 6.14 14.48 0.19
C ARG A 15 5.84 13.26 1.08
N LEU A 16 6.71 12.25 1.03
CA LEU A 16 6.58 11.08 1.90
C LEU A 16 6.67 11.46 3.38
N ALA A 17 7.62 12.32 3.73
CA ALA A 17 7.77 12.81 5.10
C ALA A 17 6.54 13.60 5.56
N GLU A 18 6.01 14.47 4.70
CA GLU A 18 4.82 15.28 4.97
C GLU A 18 3.58 14.43 5.26
N VAL A 19 3.34 13.36 4.48
CA VAL A 19 2.14 12.53 4.60
C VAL A 19 2.31 11.33 5.56
N SER A 20 3.51 11.10 6.08
CA SER A 20 3.84 9.88 6.83
C SER A 20 2.95 9.63 8.05
N ALA A 21 2.65 10.67 8.82
CA ALA A 21 1.76 10.56 9.99
C ALA A 21 0.35 10.15 9.57
N ASN A 22 -0.21 10.79 8.54
CA ASN A 22 -1.54 10.47 8.03
C ASN A 22 -1.63 9.02 7.50
N ILE A 23 -0.55 8.52 6.88
CA ILE A 23 -0.49 7.12 6.42
C ILE A 23 -0.57 6.17 7.60
N ILE A 24 0.15 6.43 8.68
CA ILE A 24 0.11 5.59 9.88
C ILE A 24 -1.27 5.64 10.52
N ASP A 25 -1.90 6.81 10.63
CA ASP A 25 -3.26 6.94 11.16
C ASP A 25 -4.28 6.13 10.33
N GLN A 26 -4.15 6.16 9.00
CA GLN A 26 -4.98 5.34 8.10
C GLN A 26 -4.75 3.84 8.33
N CYS A 27 -3.50 3.41 8.50
CA CYS A 27 -3.18 2.01 8.79
C CYS A 27 -3.78 1.57 10.14
N VAL A 28 -3.71 2.41 11.17
CA VAL A 28 -4.35 2.15 12.48
C VAL A 28 -5.86 2.03 12.33
N ALA A 29 -6.49 2.94 11.58
CA ALA A 29 -7.93 2.90 11.30
C ALA A 29 -8.35 1.65 10.51
N GLN A 30 -7.45 1.07 9.71
CA GLN A 30 -7.67 -0.19 9.00
C GLN A 30 -7.48 -1.43 9.90
N GLY A 31 -7.01 -1.26 11.13
CA GLY A 31 -6.84 -2.33 12.11
C GLY A 31 -5.43 -2.90 12.20
N VAL A 32 -4.41 -2.19 11.72
CA VAL A 32 -3.00 -2.61 11.87
C VAL A 32 -2.58 -2.48 13.34
N PRO A 33 -2.14 -3.57 14.00
CA PRO A 33 -1.80 -3.57 15.43
C PRO A 33 -0.34 -3.12 15.64
N PHE A 34 -0.07 -1.84 15.50
CA PHE A 34 1.23 -1.29 15.85
C PHE A 34 1.50 -1.42 17.35
N ALA A 35 2.78 -1.56 17.72
CA ALA A 35 3.20 -1.53 19.11
C ALA A 35 2.79 -0.21 19.78
N ARG A 36 2.42 -0.30 21.06
CA ARG A 36 2.04 0.85 21.87
C ARG A 36 2.87 0.88 23.14
N ASP A 37 3.11 2.09 23.63
CA ASP A 37 3.72 2.31 24.92
C ASP A 37 2.72 2.08 26.07
N TYR A 38 3.18 2.24 27.31
CA TYR A 38 2.32 2.09 28.50
C TYR A 38 1.22 3.14 28.61
N GLY A 39 1.38 4.29 27.94
CA GLY A 39 0.36 5.35 27.85
C GLY A 39 -0.67 5.10 26.76
N GLY A 40 -0.52 4.03 25.97
CA GLY A 40 -1.42 3.69 24.87
C GLY A 40 -1.12 4.43 23.56
N LEU A 41 -0.08 5.24 23.51
CA LEU A 41 0.37 5.88 22.28
C LEU A 41 1.17 4.91 21.42
N LEU A 42 1.24 5.20 20.11
CA LEU A 42 2.05 4.39 19.20
C LEU A 42 3.52 4.50 19.57
N ASP A 43 4.15 3.36 19.80
CA ASP A 43 5.56 3.29 20.17
C ASP A 43 6.46 3.49 18.96
N ASN A 44 7.58 4.17 19.16
CA ASN A 44 8.59 4.48 18.17
C ASN A 44 9.94 3.87 18.57
N ARG A 45 10.65 3.36 17.58
CA ARG A 45 12.03 2.86 17.78
C ARG A 45 12.99 3.45 16.76
N SER A 46 14.25 3.49 17.13
CA SER A 46 15.34 3.76 16.20
C SER A 46 15.59 2.52 15.33
N PHE A 47 15.83 2.73 14.05
CA PHE A 47 16.06 1.65 13.09
C PHE A 47 17.03 2.10 11.99
N GLY A 48 17.98 1.24 11.62
CA GLY A 48 18.78 1.42 10.41
C GLY A 48 19.58 2.72 10.31
N GLY A 49 20.20 3.20 11.38
CA GLY A 49 21.07 4.39 11.34
C GLY A 49 20.33 5.74 11.34
N VAL A 50 19.03 5.77 11.66
CA VAL A 50 18.33 7.03 11.91
C VAL A 50 18.73 7.62 13.26
N LEU A 51 18.84 8.94 13.33
CA LEU A 51 19.31 9.67 14.52
C LEU A 51 18.26 9.74 15.63
N VAL A 52 16.98 9.57 15.29
CA VAL A 52 15.85 9.68 16.22
C VAL A 52 14.92 8.48 16.07
N SER A 53 14.26 8.11 17.17
CA SER A 53 13.20 7.10 17.14
C SER A 53 11.98 7.67 16.39
N ARG A 54 11.70 7.14 15.22
CA ARG A 54 10.57 7.58 14.38
C ARG A 54 9.91 6.43 13.62
N THR A 55 10.33 5.20 13.87
CA THR A 55 9.82 4.03 13.16
C THR A 55 8.74 3.37 13.98
N PHE A 56 7.53 3.34 13.44
CA PHE A 56 6.43 2.53 13.98
C PHE A 56 6.63 1.09 13.59
N TYR A 57 6.23 0.16 14.45
CA TYR A 57 6.49 -1.26 14.24
C TYR A 57 5.40 -2.15 14.85
N ALA A 58 5.30 -3.38 14.36
CA ALA A 58 4.44 -4.44 14.88
C ALA A 58 5.28 -5.69 15.18
N LYS A 59 6.22 -5.58 16.10
CA LYS A 59 7.04 -6.65 16.71
C LYS A 59 7.42 -7.80 15.74
N GLY A 60 8.20 -7.49 14.71
CA GLY A 60 8.69 -8.47 13.71
C GLY A 60 7.72 -8.82 12.59
N GLN A 61 6.49 -8.32 12.62
CA GLN A 61 5.44 -8.62 11.64
C GLN A 61 4.91 -7.38 10.93
N THR A 62 5.64 -6.28 10.94
CA THR A 62 5.14 -4.97 10.46
C THR A 62 4.63 -5.04 9.03
N GLY A 63 5.41 -5.58 8.10
CA GLY A 63 5.00 -5.72 6.70
C GLY A 63 3.79 -6.63 6.51
N GLN A 64 3.76 -7.76 7.20
CA GLN A 64 2.61 -8.68 7.17
C GLN A 64 1.34 -8.01 7.68
N GLN A 65 1.39 -7.30 8.79
CA GLN A 65 0.24 -6.64 9.39
C GLN A 65 -0.27 -5.47 8.52
N LEU A 66 0.62 -4.71 7.90
CA LEU A 66 0.25 -3.69 6.91
C LEU A 66 -0.50 -4.31 5.72
N LEU A 67 0.02 -5.41 5.18
CA LEU A 67 -0.62 -6.11 4.06
C LEU A 67 -2.00 -6.66 4.45
N LEU A 68 -2.12 -7.32 5.60
CA LEU A 68 -3.39 -7.85 6.10
C LEU A 68 -4.42 -6.74 6.36
N GLY A 69 -4.00 -5.62 6.92
CA GLY A 69 -4.86 -4.46 7.14
C GLY A 69 -5.42 -3.89 5.84
N ALA A 70 -4.56 -3.67 4.85
CA ALA A 70 -4.95 -3.18 3.53
C ALA A 70 -5.86 -4.18 2.80
N TYR A 71 -5.53 -5.48 2.84
CA TYR A 71 -6.33 -6.53 2.21
C TYR A 71 -7.72 -6.65 2.85
N SER A 72 -7.81 -6.58 4.17
CA SER A 72 -9.09 -6.60 4.89
C SER A 72 -9.96 -5.38 4.54
N ALA A 73 -9.35 -4.19 4.43
CA ALA A 73 -10.06 -2.98 4.01
C ALA A 73 -10.58 -3.11 2.58
N MET A 74 -9.78 -3.64 1.66
CA MET A 74 -10.18 -3.92 0.28
C MET A 74 -11.33 -4.93 0.21
N ASN A 75 -11.24 -6.04 0.94
CA ASN A 75 -12.29 -7.05 0.97
C ASN A 75 -13.65 -6.52 1.45
N ARG A 76 -13.66 -5.57 2.39
CA ARG A 76 -14.89 -4.88 2.78
C ARG A 76 -15.53 -4.12 1.60
N GLN A 77 -14.73 -3.55 0.70
CA GLN A 77 -15.25 -2.85 -0.49
C GLN A 77 -15.69 -3.86 -1.57
N ILE A 78 -15.01 -4.99 -1.69
CA ILE A 78 -15.44 -6.09 -2.57
C ILE A 78 -16.81 -6.62 -2.13
N ALA A 79 -17.00 -6.88 -0.83
CA ALA A 79 -18.27 -7.33 -0.27
C ALA A 79 -19.41 -6.33 -0.48
N ARG A 80 -19.08 -5.02 -0.57
CA ARG A 80 -20.05 -3.95 -0.89
C ARG A 80 -20.29 -3.78 -2.39
N GLY A 81 -19.67 -4.58 -3.25
CA GLY A 81 -19.78 -4.49 -4.70
C GLY A 81 -19.06 -3.28 -5.34
N LYS A 82 -18.24 -2.54 -4.57
CA LYS A 82 -17.52 -1.36 -5.06
C LYS A 82 -16.23 -1.68 -5.80
N ILE A 83 -15.67 -2.87 -5.56
CA ILE A 83 -14.44 -3.35 -6.20
C ILE A 83 -14.71 -4.73 -6.78
N LYS A 84 -14.30 -4.94 -8.03
CA LYS A 84 -14.26 -6.26 -8.67
C LYS A 84 -12.81 -6.67 -8.87
N MET A 85 -12.45 -7.86 -8.39
CA MET A 85 -11.11 -8.42 -8.57
C MET A 85 -11.10 -9.40 -9.74
N TYR A 86 -10.10 -9.29 -10.58
CA TYR A 86 -9.83 -10.21 -11.69
C TYR A 86 -8.57 -11.02 -11.35
N ASN A 87 -8.72 -12.02 -10.47
CA ASN A 87 -7.62 -12.89 -10.07
C ASN A 87 -7.16 -13.76 -11.24
N ARG A 88 -5.85 -14.03 -11.33
CA ARG A 88 -5.25 -14.82 -12.41
C ARG A 88 -5.56 -14.26 -13.80
N HIS A 89 -5.60 -12.96 -13.93
CA HIS A 89 -5.70 -12.26 -15.20
C HIS A 89 -4.41 -11.47 -15.44
N GLU A 90 -3.87 -11.62 -16.63
CA GLU A 90 -2.72 -10.86 -17.11
C GLU A 90 -3.21 -9.69 -17.96
N MET A 91 -2.78 -8.49 -17.64
CA MET A 91 -3.04 -7.33 -18.49
C MET A 91 -2.14 -7.38 -19.72
N LEU A 92 -2.74 -7.38 -20.89
CA LEU A 92 -2.02 -7.47 -22.18
C LEU A 92 -1.82 -6.09 -22.80
N ASP A 93 -2.87 -5.25 -22.77
CA ASP A 93 -2.82 -3.95 -23.45
C ASP A 93 -3.81 -2.95 -22.84
N VAL A 94 -3.60 -1.68 -23.16
CA VAL A 94 -4.50 -0.59 -22.81
C VAL A 94 -5.31 -0.18 -24.03
N VAL A 95 -6.62 -0.20 -23.92
CA VAL A 95 -7.51 0.24 -25.00
C VAL A 95 -7.53 1.76 -25.07
N LEU A 96 -7.08 2.29 -26.20
CA LEU A 96 -7.12 3.73 -26.50
C LEU A 96 -8.23 4.03 -27.50
N VAL A 97 -9.06 5.00 -27.17
CA VAL A 97 -10.08 5.59 -28.08
C VAL A 97 -9.84 7.09 -28.10
N ASP A 98 -9.60 7.63 -29.28
CA ASP A 98 -9.27 9.05 -29.48
C ASP A 98 -8.12 9.53 -28.57
N GLY A 99 -7.08 8.71 -28.43
CA GLY A 99 -5.91 8.99 -27.57
C GLY A 99 -6.17 8.95 -26.07
N LYS A 100 -7.34 8.52 -25.62
CA LYS A 100 -7.70 8.39 -24.20
C LYS A 100 -7.81 6.92 -23.80
N ALA A 101 -7.23 6.57 -22.65
CA ALA A 101 -7.38 5.24 -22.08
C ALA A 101 -8.85 5.00 -21.68
N ARG A 102 -9.47 3.97 -22.24
CA ARG A 102 -10.88 3.62 -22.03
C ARG A 102 -11.08 2.25 -21.40
N GLY A 103 -10.06 1.45 -21.33
CA GLY A 103 -10.12 0.13 -20.74
C GLY A 103 -8.82 -0.64 -20.93
N ILE A 104 -8.84 -1.89 -20.57
CA ILE A 104 -7.71 -2.81 -20.72
C ILE A 104 -8.17 -4.13 -21.36
N ILE A 105 -7.24 -4.78 -22.06
CA ILE A 105 -7.42 -6.17 -22.51
C ILE A 105 -6.70 -7.06 -21.54
N THR A 106 -7.39 -8.06 -21.03
CA THR A 106 -6.81 -9.05 -20.11
C THR A 106 -7.01 -10.46 -20.63
N ARG A 107 -6.04 -11.32 -20.29
CA ARG A 107 -6.08 -12.76 -20.54
C ARG A 107 -6.30 -13.50 -19.23
N ASN A 108 -7.32 -14.33 -19.16
CA ASN A 108 -7.51 -15.25 -18.06
C ASN A 108 -6.47 -16.37 -18.15
N LEU A 109 -5.62 -16.51 -17.13
CA LEU A 109 -4.53 -17.49 -17.12
C LEU A 109 -4.98 -18.92 -16.83
N VAL A 110 -6.26 -19.14 -16.51
CA VAL A 110 -6.81 -20.48 -16.29
C VAL A 110 -7.32 -21.09 -17.58
N ASN A 111 -8.11 -20.34 -18.34
CA ASN A 111 -8.76 -20.82 -19.56
C ASN A 111 -8.29 -20.13 -20.84
N LEU A 112 -7.34 -19.20 -20.74
CA LEU A 112 -6.74 -18.41 -21.83
C LEU A 112 -7.74 -17.53 -22.60
N SER A 113 -8.94 -17.32 -22.10
CA SER A 113 -9.89 -16.40 -22.72
C SER A 113 -9.44 -14.95 -22.58
N LEU A 114 -9.79 -14.12 -23.56
CA LEU A 114 -9.56 -12.67 -23.54
C LEU A 114 -10.84 -11.96 -23.14
N ILE A 115 -10.69 -10.94 -22.31
CA ILE A 115 -11.79 -10.04 -21.95
C ILE A 115 -11.35 -8.58 -22.02
N HIS A 116 -12.28 -7.72 -22.38
CA HIS A 116 -12.13 -6.26 -22.30
C HIS A 116 -12.81 -5.76 -21.00
N ILE A 117 -12.10 -4.95 -20.25
CA ILE A 117 -12.56 -4.35 -18.99
C ILE A 117 -12.52 -2.85 -19.12
#